data_f2c34db8f1cf8116e064f430ec19c956
#
_entry.id   f2c34db8f1cf8116e064f430ec19c956
#
_cell.length_a   1.000
_cell.length_b   1.000
_cell.length_c   1.000
_cell.angle_alpha   90.00
_cell.angle_beta   90.00
_cell.angle_gamma   90.00
#
_symmetry.space_group_name_H-M   'P 1'
#
loop_
_entity.id
_entity.type
_entity.pdbx_description
1 polymer ?
#
loop_
_entity_poly.entity_id
_entity_poly.type
_entity_poly.pdbx_seq_one_letter_code
_entity_poly.pdbx_strand_id
1 'polypeptide(L)'
;MITLNYGSNLLWLGADKNEIEKVKLEKYTSEMIDNFFKQGRSTYAEGLASLYTYERQIPEIADVKIEGLKKFYGVDSESGLAFFETHKTLFYMVNLYYLQATVY
;
A
#
# COMPACT_ATOMS: atom_id res chain seq x y z
N MET A 1 6.53 -6.58 1.82
CA MET A 1 5.17 -7.08 1.51
C MET A 1 4.37 -6.12 0.64
N ILE A 2 4.08 -4.92 1.08
CA ILE A 2 3.34 -3.92 0.27
C ILE A 2 4.06 -3.63 -1.05
N THR A 3 5.37 -3.49 -1.02
CA THR A 3 6.20 -3.23 -2.21
C THR A 3 6.15 -4.37 -3.22
N LEU A 4 6.20 -5.63 -2.76
CA LEU A 4 6.11 -6.80 -3.61
C LEU A 4 4.73 -6.91 -4.29
N ASN A 5 3.67 -6.65 -3.55
CA ASN A 5 2.32 -6.66 -4.08
C ASN A 5 2.09 -5.55 -5.11
N TYR A 6 2.64 -4.36 -4.86
CA TYR A 6 2.56 -3.26 -5.83
C TYR A 6 3.35 -3.56 -7.09
N GLY A 7 4.56 -4.13 -6.97
CA GLY A 7 5.34 -4.59 -8.10
C GLY A 7 4.60 -5.67 -8.92
N SER A 8 3.94 -6.61 -8.26
CA SER A 8 3.10 -7.62 -8.92
C SER A 8 1.94 -6.99 -9.68
N ASN A 9 1.27 -5.98 -9.12
CA ASN A 9 0.21 -5.25 -9.81
C ASN A 9 0.73 -4.58 -11.09
N LEU A 10 1.89 -3.93 -11.04
CA LEU A 10 2.50 -3.31 -12.21
C LEU A 10 2.84 -4.34 -13.30
N LEU A 11 3.31 -5.53 -12.93
CA LEU A 11 3.54 -6.63 -13.87
C LEU A 11 2.26 -7.08 -14.56
N TRP A 12 1.16 -7.21 -13.83
CA TRP A 12 -0.16 -7.54 -14.40
C TRP A 12 -0.68 -6.46 -15.35
N LEU A 13 -0.28 -5.21 -15.16
CA LEU A 13 -0.61 -4.10 -16.04
C LEU A 13 0.35 -3.95 -17.23
N GLY A 14 1.30 -4.86 -17.37
CA GLY A 14 2.19 -4.93 -18.54
C GLY A 14 3.54 -4.24 -18.37
N ALA A 15 3.90 -3.82 -17.16
CA ALA A 15 5.22 -3.24 -16.93
C ALA A 15 6.33 -4.31 -16.96
N ASP A 16 7.51 -3.95 -17.44
CA ASP A 16 8.67 -4.85 -17.45
C ASP A 16 9.29 -4.97 -16.06
N LYS A 17 9.56 -6.20 -15.64
CA LYS A 17 10.12 -6.50 -14.32
C LYS A 17 11.47 -5.79 -14.08
N ASN A 18 12.36 -5.82 -15.07
CA ASN A 18 13.69 -5.22 -14.97
C ASN A 18 13.61 -3.70 -14.84
N GLU A 19 12.66 -3.08 -15.52
CA GLU A 19 12.40 -1.64 -15.39
C GLU A 19 11.89 -1.28 -14.01
N ILE A 20 10.98 -2.07 -13.45
CA ILE A 20 10.46 -1.87 -12.07
C ILE A 20 11.59 -1.96 -11.05
N GLU A 21 12.47 -2.97 -11.16
CA GLU A 21 13.58 -3.19 -10.23
C GLU A 21 14.66 -2.09 -10.31
N LYS A 22 14.83 -1.46 -11.47
CA LYS A 22 15.84 -0.42 -11.71
C LYS A 22 15.33 0.99 -11.52
N VAL A 23 14.04 1.17 -11.27
CA VAL A 23 13.47 2.51 -11.14
C VAL A 23 14.11 3.25 -9.98
N LYS A 24 14.56 4.48 -10.24
CA LYS A 24 15.06 5.37 -9.22
C LYS A 24 13.88 6.08 -8.56
N LEU A 25 13.74 5.92 -7.26
CA LEU A 25 12.69 6.59 -6.51
C LEU A 25 12.92 8.10 -6.50
N GLU A 26 11.85 8.84 -6.65
CA GLU A 26 11.83 10.26 -6.46
C GLU A 26 12.15 10.61 -5.00
N LYS A 27 12.78 11.78 -4.78
CA LYS A 27 13.30 12.18 -3.47
C LYS A 27 12.28 12.04 -2.34
N TYR A 28 11.10 12.62 -2.50
CA TYR A 28 10.07 12.61 -1.46
C TYR A 28 9.49 11.22 -1.23
N THR A 29 9.37 10.41 -2.27
CA THR A 29 8.96 9.01 -2.14
C THR A 29 10.00 8.20 -1.36
N SER A 30 11.28 8.39 -1.65
CA SER A 30 12.37 7.74 -0.93
C SER A 30 12.39 8.14 0.56
N GLU A 31 12.25 9.43 0.85
CA GLU A 31 12.18 9.93 2.23
C GLU A 31 10.98 9.38 3.00
N MET A 32 9.82 9.28 2.36
CA MET A 32 8.62 8.68 2.95
C MET A 32 8.85 7.21 3.32
N ILE A 33 9.44 6.43 2.43
CA ILE A 33 9.76 5.02 2.66
C ILE A 33 10.77 4.88 3.80
N ASP A 34 11.83 5.68 3.82
CA ASP A 34 12.85 5.67 4.87
C ASP A 34 12.24 5.99 6.24
N ASN A 35 11.36 6.97 6.31
CA ASN A 35 10.65 7.32 7.54
C ASN A 35 9.73 6.17 8.00
N PHE A 36 9.04 5.53 7.08
CA PHE A 36 8.21 4.37 7.40
C PHE A 36 9.02 3.23 8.02
N PHE A 37 10.16 2.88 7.44
CA PHE A 37 11.06 1.88 7.99
C PHE A 37 11.65 2.29 9.35
N LYS A 38 12.04 3.54 9.50
CA LYS A 38 12.56 4.07 10.76
C LYS A 38 11.54 3.93 11.88
N GLN A 39 10.30 4.31 11.65
CA GLN A 39 9.21 4.21 12.62
C GLN A 39 8.86 2.75 12.91
N GLY A 40 8.82 1.89 11.90
CA GLY A 40 8.55 0.46 12.06
C GLY A 40 9.61 -0.29 12.87
N ARG A 41 10.84 0.23 12.90
CA ARG A 41 11.97 -0.36 13.65
C ARG A 41 12.21 0.29 15.01
N SER A 42 11.43 1.28 15.40
CA SER A 42 11.57 1.98 16.68
C SER A 42 10.94 1.19 17.84
N THR A 43 9.84 1.63 18.38
CA THR A 43 9.09 0.90 19.39
C THR A 43 7.89 0.19 18.76
N TYR A 44 7.34 -0.81 19.46
CA TYR A 44 6.12 -1.49 19.05
C TYR A 44 4.97 -0.49 18.86
N ALA A 45 4.79 0.42 19.80
CA ALA A 45 3.72 1.42 19.76
C ALA A 45 3.89 2.39 18.56
N GLU A 46 5.10 2.87 18.31
CA GLU A 46 5.37 3.75 17.17
C GLU A 46 5.20 3.04 15.83
N GLY A 47 5.69 1.80 15.73
CA GLY A 47 5.49 0.99 14.53
C GLY A 47 4.03 0.72 14.24
N LEU A 48 3.25 0.39 15.25
CA LEU A 48 1.81 0.14 15.13
C LEU A 48 1.04 1.41 14.76
N ALA A 49 1.36 2.55 15.38
CA ALA A 49 0.76 3.85 15.07
C ALA A 49 1.07 4.28 13.62
N SER A 50 2.30 4.08 13.18
CA SER A 50 2.72 4.36 11.80
C SER A 50 1.93 3.50 10.80
N LEU A 51 1.83 2.20 11.04
CA LEU A 51 1.05 1.29 10.21
C LEU A 51 -0.43 1.71 10.15
N TYR A 52 -1.02 2.01 11.29
CA TYR A 52 -2.41 2.48 11.36
C TYR A 52 -2.62 3.77 10.55
N THR A 53 -1.69 4.73 10.67
CA THR A 53 -1.77 6.01 9.94
C THR A 53 -1.79 5.79 8.43
N TYR A 54 -0.98 4.89 7.91
CA TYR A 54 -0.97 4.55 6.49
C TYR A 54 -2.23 3.78 6.07
N GLU A 55 -2.56 2.72 6.80
CA GLU A 55 -3.65 1.82 6.44
C GLU A 55 -5.03 2.46 6.57
N ARG A 56 -5.20 3.43 7.47
CA ARG A 56 -6.47 4.14 7.65
C ARG A 56 -6.93 4.85 6.38
N GLN A 57 -6.00 5.33 5.57
CA GLN A 57 -6.31 6.07 4.34
C GLN A 57 -6.58 5.14 3.15
N ILE A 58 -6.13 3.90 3.22
CA ILE A 58 -6.14 2.97 2.08
C ILE A 58 -7.55 2.70 1.54
N PRO A 59 -8.61 2.48 2.33
CA PRO A 59 -9.92 2.19 1.76
C PRO A 59 -10.41 3.28 0.81
N GLU A 60 -10.31 4.53 1.21
CA GLU A 60 -10.72 5.68 0.38
C GLU A 60 -9.83 5.84 -0.85
N ILE A 61 -8.51 5.77 -0.65
CA ILE A 61 -7.53 5.86 -1.74
C ILE A 61 -7.73 4.71 -2.71
N ALA A 62 -7.96 3.49 -2.24
CA ALA A 62 -8.21 2.33 -3.08
C ALA A 62 -9.47 2.50 -3.94
N ASP A 63 -10.56 3.00 -3.38
CA ASP A 63 -11.78 3.26 -4.13
C ASP A 63 -11.55 4.28 -5.25
N VAL A 64 -10.88 5.38 -4.96
CA VAL A 64 -10.54 6.40 -5.97
C VAL A 64 -9.61 5.84 -7.05
N LYS A 65 -8.63 5.02 -6.68
CA LYS A 65 -7.71 4.38 -7.63
C LYS A 65 -8.43 3.37 -8.53
N ILE A 66 -9.30 2.53 -7.97
CA ILE A 66 -10.10 1.57 -8.74
C ILE A 66 -10.98 2.29 -9.75
N GLU A 67 -11.70 3.31 -9.31
CA GLU A 67 -12.55 4.12 -10.19
C GLU A 67 -11.73 4.78 -11.31
N GLY A 68 -10.60 5.40 -10.97
CA GLY A 68 -9.72 6.03 -11.92
C GLY A 68 -9.12 5.05 -12.95
N LEU A 69 -8.70 3.87 -12.51
CA LEU A 69 -8.19 2.83 -13.39
C LEU A 69 -9.24 2.36 -14.39
N LYS A 70 -10.48 2.16 -13.95
CA LYS A 70 -11.60 1.81 -14.82
C LYS A 70 -11.92 2.91 -15.82
N LYS A 71 -12.07 4.14 -15.33
CA LYS A 71 -12.57 5.27 -16.11
C LYS A 71 -11.56 5.83 -17.12
N PHE A 72 -10.29 5.97 -16.70
CA PHE A 72 -9.28 6.67 -17.50
C PHE A 72 -8.27 5.75 -18.18
N TYR A 73 -8.08 4.55 -17.65
CA TYR A 73 -7.05 3.62 -18.13
C TYR A 73 -7.62 2.31 -18.69
N GLY A 74 -8.94 2.13 -18.66
CA GLY A 74 -9.58 0.93 -19.19
C GLY A 74 -9.23 -0.36 -18.45
N VAL A 75 -8.75 -0.27 -17.21
CA VAL A 75 -8.42 -1.42 -16.38
C VAL A 75 -9.64 -1.86 -15.60
N ASP A 76 -10.26 -2.97 -16.02
CA ASP A 76 -11.46 -3.54 -15.41
C ASP A 76 -11.32 -5.03 -15.03
N SER A 77 -10.16 -5.63 -15.31
CA SER A 77 -9.89 -7.02 -14.97
C SER A 77 -9.70 -7.22 -13.47
N GLU A 78 -10.10 -8.39 -12.98
CA GLU A 78 -9.89 -8.79 -11.59
C GLU A 78 -8.41 -8.73 -11.20
N SER A 79 -7.52 -9.25 -12.04
CA SER A 79 -6.08 -9.24 -11.80
C SER A 79 -5.48 -7.83 -11.79
N GLY A 80 -5.94 -6.94 -12.65
CA GLY A 80 -5.48 -5.55 -12.72
C GLY A 80 -5.88 -4.72 -11.51
N LEU A 81 -7.00 -5.04 -10.88
CA LEU A 81 -7.55 -4.34 -9.71
C LEU A 81 -7.22 -5.01 -8.38
N ALA A 82 -6.68 -6.23 -8.41
CA ALA A 82 -6.50 -7.08 -7.23
C ALA A 82 -5.69 -6.42 -6.11
N PHE A 83 -4.65 -5.67 -6.45
CA PHE A 83 -3.85 -4.96 -5.45
C PHE A 83 -4.70 -4.01 -4.61
N PHE A 84 -5.50 -3.18 -5.25
CA PHE A 84 -6.32 -2.18 -4.57
C PHE A 84 -7.52 -2.81 -3.85
N GLU A 85 -8.15 -3.81 -4.45
CA GLU A 85 -9.26 -4.55 -3.83
C GLU A 85 -8.82 -5.28 -2.55
N THR A 86 -7.65 -5.91 -2.59
CA THR A 86 -7.07 -6.59 -1.42
C THR A 86 -6.71 -5.60 -0.31
N HIS A 87 -6.03 -4.52 -0.64
CA HIS A 87 -5.60 -3.52 0.35
C HIS A 87 -6.76 -2.74 0.96
N LYS A 88 -7.86 -2.59 0.25
CA LYS A 88 -9.09 -2.00 0.78
C LYS A 88 -9.61 -2.74 2.02
N THR A 89 -9.47 -4.06 2.06
CA THR A 89 -9.94 -4.89 3.17
C THR A 89 -8.92 -5.03 4.30
N LEU A 90 -7.63 -4.84 4.04
CA LEU A 90 -6.57 -4.94 5.05
C LEU A 90 -6.70 -3.93 6.19
N PHE A 91 -7.34 -2.80 5.95
CA PHE A 91 -7.58 -1.79 6.97
C PHE A 91 -8.30 -2.36 8.20
N TYR A 92 -9.29 -3.21 8.00
CA TYR A 92 -10.05 -3.81 9.11
C TYR A 92 -9.15 -4.67 10.00
N MET A 93 -8.23 -5.41 9.44
CA MET A 93 -7.28 -6.23 10.19
C MET A 93 -6.32 -5.35 11.00
N VAL A 94 -5.75 -4.32 10.39
CA VAL A 94 -4.84 -3.38 11.06
C VAL A 94 -5.55 -2.64 12.19
N ASN A 95 -6.79 -2.24 11.98
CA ASN A 95 -7.60 -1.58 13.00
C ASN A 95 -7.86 -2.49 14.21
N LEU A 96 -8.11 -3.77 13.99
CA LEU A 96 -8.27 -4.74 15.06
C LEU A 96 -6.97 -4.90 15.88
N TYR A 97 -5.83 -5.02 15.24
CA TYR A 97 -4.53 -5.07 15.91
C TYR A 97 -4.23 -3.81 16.71
N TYR A 98 -4.52 -2.65 16.14
CA TYR A 98 -4.35 -1.36 16.83
C TYR A 98 -5.22 -1.29 18.09
N LEU A 99 -6.49 -1.65 18.00
CA LEU A 99 -7.40 -1.67 19.13
C LEU A 99 -6.93 -2.65 20.22
N GLN A 100 -6.47 -3.83 19.85
CA GLN A 100 -5.92 -4.78 20.82
C GLN A 100 -4.70 -4.22 21.54
N ALA A 101 -3.80 -3.54 20.84
CA ALA A 101 -2.60 -2.95 21.43
C ALA A 101 -2.89 -1.76 22.36
N THR A 102 -3.99 -1.04 22.13
CA THR A 102 -4.37 0.11 22.97
C THR A 102 -5.19 -0.26 24.19
N VAL A 103 -5.80 -1.44 24.21
CA VAL A 103 -6.62 -1.95 25.32
C VAL A 103 -5.77 -2.73 26.34
N TYR A 104 -4.65 -3.28 25.91
CA TYR A 104 -3.71 -4.05 26.74
C TYR A 104 -2.36 -3.34 26.86
#